data_b06aac3f2a7defaf7b1315566cd20c87
#
_entry.id   b06aac3f2a7defaf7b1315566cd20c87
#
_cell.length_a   1.000
_cell.length_b   1.000
_cell.length_c   1.000
_cell.angle_alpha   90.00
_cell.angle_beta   90.00
_cell.angle_gamma   90.00
#
_symmetry.space_group_name_H-M   'P 1'
#
loop_
_entity.id
_entity.type
_entity.pdbx_description
1 polymer ?
#
loop_
_entity_poly.entity_id
_entity_poly.type
_entity_poly.pdbx_seq_one_letter_code
_entity_poly.pdbx_strand_id
1 'polypeptide(L)'
;QADILDFCHNPKYRELKWPVDYWPPSSSPPDSAAWDKSVRDFLQDRAALQDLSRDPKITLEARIPHGEGQTYLREILLAADHAAYHIGELVVVRRLLGAWPPGNAKA
;
A
#
# COMPACT_ATOMS: atom_id res chain seq x y z
N GLN A 1 -1.78 -0.13 -1.62
CA GLN A 1 -1.04 -1.34 -2.06
C GLN A 1 -2.01 -2.44 -2.51
N ALA A 2 -3.03 -2.77 -1.70
CA ALA A 2 -4.02 -3.80 -2.02
C ALA A 2 -4.69 -3.59 -3.38
N ASP A 3 -5.12 -2.37 -3.69
CA ASP A 3 -5.73 -2.02 -4.97
C ASP A 3 -4.77 -2.23 -6.16
N ILE A 4 -3.51 -1.84 -6.01
CA ILE A 4 -2.47 -2.06 -7.03
C ILE A 4 -2.23 -3.56 -7.26
N LEU A 5 -2.19 -4.35 -6.18
CA LEU A 5 -2.05 -5.80 -6.27
C LEU A 5 -3.25 -6.44 -6.95
N ASP A 6 -4.46 -6.03 -6.60
CA ASP A 6 -5.68 -6.50 -7.26
C ASP A 6 -5.65 -6.17 -8.75
N PHE A 7 -5.28 -4.95 -9.12
CA PHE A 7 -5.10 -4.57 -10.53
C PHE A 7 -4.08 -5.46 -11.25
N CYS A 8 -2.95 -5.76 -10.64
CA CYS A 8 -1.92 -6.59 -11.26
C CYS A 8 -2.35 -8.05 -11.48
N HIS A 9 -3.18 -8.60 -10.58
CA HIS A 9 -3.48 -10.04 -10.55
C HIS A 9 -4.88 -10.42 -11.03
N ASN A 10 -5.82 -9.49 -10.95
CA ASN A 10 -7.24 -9.79 -11.16
C ASN A 10 -7.72 -9.32 -12.54
N PRO A 11 -7.96 -10.25 -13.49
CA PRO A 11 -8.50 -9.88 -14.80
C PRO A 11 -9.91 -9.25 -14.75
N LYS A 12 -10.59 -9.38 -13.62
CA LYS A 12 -11.91 -8.79 -13.36
C LYS A 12 -11.81 -7.57 -12.46
N TYR A 13 -10.62 -6.98 -12.35
CA TYR A 13 -10.41 -5.77 -11.56
C TYR A 13 -11.43 -4.70 -11.87
N ARG A 14 -11.91 -4.02 -10.84
CA ARG A 14 -12.77 -2.85 -10.94
C ARG A 14 -12.14 -1.69 -10.21
N GLU A 15 -12.00 -0.58 -10.90
CA GLU A 15 -11.48 0.64 -10.31
C GLU A 15 -12.32 1.09 -9.11
N LEU A 16 -11.64 1.35 -8.01
CA LEU A 16 -12.25 1.90 -6.81
C LEU A 16 -12.59 3.39 -7.01
N LYS A 17 -13.68 3.83 -6.43
CA LYS A 17 -14.13 5.23 -6.50
C LYS A 17 -13.45 6.05 -5.42
N TRP A 18 -12.62 6.99 -5.83
CA TRP A 18 -12.03 7.96 -4.91
C TRP A 18 -13.06 9.02 -4.48
N PRO A 19 -13.13 9.41 -3.20
CA PRO A 19 -12.39 8.86 -2.05
C PRO A 19 -13.15 7.75 -1.31
N VAL A 20 -14.39 7.47 -1.68
CA VAL A 20 -15.38 6.70 -0.91
C VAL A 20 -14.91 5.27 -0.62
N ASP A 21 -14.32 4.61 -1.61
CA ASP A 21 -13.90 3.20 -1.47
C ASP A 21 -12.53 3.05 -0.79
N TYR A 22 -11.82 4.17 -0.55
CA TYR A 22 -10.48 4.18 0.04
C TYR A 22 -10.47 4.56 1.52
N TRP A 23 -11.48 5.29 1.98
CA TRP A 23 -11.54 5.77 3.36
C TRP A 23 -12.46 4.93 4.21
N PRO A 24 -12.06 4.59 5.45
CA PRO A 24 -12.95 3.93 6.37
C PRO A 24 -14.12 4.85 6.75
N PRO A 25 -15.28 4.28 7.10
CA PRO A 25 -16.48 5.06 7.41
C PRO A 25 -16.36 5.86 8.71
N SER A 26 -15.44 5.49 9.60
CA SER A 26 -15.20 6.20 10.86
C SER A 26 -13.88 6.97 10.83
N SER A 27 -13.81 8.08 11.57
CA SER A 27 -12.62 8.92 11.70
C SER A 27 -11.52 8.33 12.57
N SER A 28 -11.80 7.25 13.27
CA SER A 28 -10.86 6.55 14.14
C SER A 28 -11.07 5.04 14.09
N PRO A 29 -10.04 4.23 14.36
CA PRO A 29 -10.20 2.79 14.48
C PRO A 29 -11.22 2.44 15.58
N PRO A 30 -12.08 1.43 15.38
CA PRO A 30 -13.05 1.01 16.39
C PRO A 30 -12.39 0.42 17.64
N ASP A 31 -11.20 -0.17 17.48
CA ASP A 31 -10.42 -0.80 18.55
C ASP A 31 -8.94 -0.94 18.16
N SER A 32 -8.12 -1.43 19.09
CA SER A 32 -6.70 -1.70 18.84
C SER A 32 -6.47 -2.83 17.83
N ALA A 33 -7.38 -3.79 17.75
CA ALA A 33 -7.28 -4.91 16.79
C ALA A 33 -7.40 -4.44 15.34
N ALA A 34 -8.19 -3.40 15.08
CA ALA A 34 -8.30 -2.79 13.76
C ALA A 34 -6.97 -2.14 13.31
N TRP A 35 -6.27 -1.49 14.22
CA TRP A 35 -4.93 -0.96 13.96
C TRP A 35 -3.93 -2.07 13.64
N ASP A 36 -3.86 -3.08 14.48
CA ASP A 36 -2.96 -4.21 14.29
C ASP A 36 -3.24 -4.94 12.97
N LYS A 37 -4.52 -5.08 12.62
CA LYS A 37 -4.92 -5.64 11.33
C LYS A 37 -4.40 -4.79 10.17
N SER A 38 -4.56 -3.48 10.23
CA SER A 38 -4.10 -2.57 9.17
C SER A 38 -2.59 -2.65 8.97
N VAL A 39 -1.82 -2.75 10.05
CA VAL A 39 -0.35 -2.92 9.97
C VAL A 39 0.00 -4.28 9.34
N ARG A 40 -0.66 -5.36 9.74
CA ARG A 40 -0.44 -6.67 9.14
C ARG A 40 -0.77 -6.69 7.65
N ASP A 41 -1.93 -6.16 7.28
CA ASP A 41 -2.36 -6.09 5.88
C ASP A 41 -1.34 -5.31 5.03
N PHE A 42 -0.87 -4.16 5.52
CA PHE A 42 0.18 -3.39 4.85
C PHE A 42 1.46 -4.19 4.64
N LEU A 43 1.91 -4.91 5.66
CA LEU A 43 3.14 -5.73 5.57
C LEU A 43 2.97 -6.91 4.62
N GLN A 44 1.79 -7.54 4.59
CA GLN A 44 1.46 -8.62 3.66
C GLN A 44 1.43 -8.13 2.22
N ASP A 45 0.76 -7.01 1.96
CA ASP A 45 0.70 -6.41 0.63
C ASP A 45 2.08 -5.98 0.13
N ARG A 46 2.92 -5.44 1.02
CA ARG A 46 4.31 -5.11 0.70
C ARG A 46 5.10 -6.36 0.30
N ALA A 47 4.97 -7.44 1.05
CA ALA A 47 5.63 -8.70 0.73
C ALA A 47 5.14 -9.24 -0.63
N ALA A 48 3.84 -9.19 -0.90
CA ALA A 48 3.26 -9.62 -2.18
C ALA A 48 3.78 -8.78 -3.36
N LEU A 49 3.96 -7.47 -3.19
CA LEU A 49 4.56 -6.60 -4.21
C LEU A 49 6.04 -6.95 -4.46
N GLN A 50 6.78 -7.27 -3.40
CA GLN A 50 8.16 -7.76 -3.52
C GLN A 50 8.23 -9.09 -4.26
N ASP A 51 7.31 -10.01 -3.97
CA ASP A 51 7.22 -11.30 -4.66
C ASP A 51 6.87 -11.12 -6.14
N LEU A 52 5.93 -10.24 -6.46
CA LEU A 52 5.59 -9.87 -7.83
C LEU A 52 6.83 -9.34 -8.58
N SER A 53 7.64 -8.51 -7.93
CA SER A 53 8.86 -7.94 -8.54
C SER A 53 9.95 -8.96 -8.83
N ARG A 54 9.90 -10.13 -8.20
CA ARG A 54 10.89 -11.21 -8.30
C ARG A 54 10.36 -12.44 -9.04
N ASP A 55 9.09 -12.43 -9.43
CA ASP A 55 8.46 -13.58 -10.08
C ASP A 55 9.10 -13.81 -11.46
N PRO A 56 9.78 -14.95 -11.68
CA PRO A 56 10.43 -15.23 -12.96
C PRO A 56 9.45 -15.43 -14.13
N LYS A 57 8.16 -15.58 -13.84
CA LYS A 57 7.10 -15.70 -14.85
C LYS A 57 6.59 -14.35 -15.34
N ILE A 58 6.96 -13.26 -14.66
CA ILE A 58 6.53 -11.90 -14.96
C ILE A 58 7.67 -11.13 -15.63
N THR A 59 7.44 -10.63 -16.82
CA THR A 59 8.30 -9.61 -17.43
C THR A 59 7.82 -8.25 -16.94
N LEU A 60 8.64 -7.54 -16.17
CA LEU A 60 8.24 -6.31 -15.49
C LEU A 60 7.80 -5.20 -16.47
N GLU A 61 8.45 -5.12 -17.63
CA GLU A 61 8.13 -4.16 -18.67
C GLU A 61 6.92 -4.56 -19.52
N ALA A 62 6.40 -5.77 -19.33
CA ALA A 62 5.20 -6.20 -20.03
C ALA A 62 3.97 -5.44 -19.54
N ARG A 63 3.07 -5.20 -20.46
CA ARG A 63 1.76 -4.60 -20.16
C ARG A 63 0.90 -5.60 -19.39
N ILE A 64 0.18 -5.11 -18.40
CA ILE A 64 -0.85 -5.87 -17.71
C ILE A 64 -1.97 -6.16 -18.71
N PRO A 65 -2.33 -7.43 -18.97
CA PRO A 65 -3.20 -7.80 -20.10
C PRO A 65 -4.58 -7.13 -20.11
N HIS A 66 -5.14 -6.89 -18.93
CA HIS A 66 -6.46 -6.28 -18.74
C HIS A 66 -6.40 -4.78 -18.43
N GLY A 67 -5.21 -4.19 -18.47
CA GLY A 67 -5.01 -2.75 -18.28
C GLY A 67 -5.09 -1.96 -19.59
N GLU A 68 -4.94 -0.65 -19.48
CA GLU A 68 -4.96 0.30 -20.60
C GLU A 68 -3.55 0.70 -21.07
N GLY A 69 -2.57 -0.15 -20.84
CA GLY A 69 -1.19 0.06 -21.23
C GLY A 69 -0.19 0.14 -20.07
N GLN A 70 -0.68 0.07 -18.83
CA GLN A 70 0.17 0.02 -17.64
C GLN A 70 1.02 -1.25 -17.64
N THR A 71 2.29 -1.10 -17.23
CA THR A 71 3.21 -2.22 -17.04
C THR A 71 3.27 -2.64 -15.58
N TYR A 72 3.70 -3.86 -15.31
CA TYR A 72 3.95 -4.32 -13.93
C TYR A 72 4.97 -3.43 -13.23
N LEU A 73 6.05 -3.04 -13.93
CA LEU A 73 7.07 -2.15 -13.39
C LEU A 73 6.47 -0.80 -12.95
N ARG A 74 5.62 -0.20 -13.79
CA ARG A 74 4.93 1.05 -13.44
C ARG A 74 4.14 0.92 -12.14
N GLU A 75 3.38 -0.15 -11.99
CA GLU A 75 2.54 -0.37 -10.81
C GLU A 75 3.39 -0.60 -9.54
N ILE A 76 4.49 -1.33 -9.64
CA ILE A 76 5.42 -1.54 -8.52
C ILE A 76 6.07 -0.21 -8.11
N LEU A 77 6.54 0.59 -9.06
CA LEU A 77 7.12 1.91 -8.78
C LEU A 77 6.08 2.87 -8.19
N LEU A 78 4.85 2.84 -8.70
CA LEU A 78 3.73 3.61 -8.16
C LEU A 78 3.47 3.26 -6.69
N ALA A 79 3.45 1.97 -6.35
CA ALA A 79 3.26 1.52 -4.97
C ALA A 79 4.38 2.02 -4.05
N ALA A 80 5.63 1.97 -4.50
CA ALA A 80 6.78 2.44 -3.73
C ALA A 80 6.74 3.96 -3.51
N ASP A 81 6.46 4.72 -4.55
CA ASP A 81 6.36 6.19 -4.50
C ASP A 81 5.20 6.63 -3.60
N HIS A 82 4.03 6.02 -3.75
CA HIS A 82 2.86 6.32 -2.94
C HIS A 82 3.07 5.97 -1.46
N ALA A 83 3.71 4.84 -1.16
CA ALA A 83 4.07 4.47 0.20
C ALA A 83 5.06 5.48 0.82
N ALA A 84 6.06 5.93 0.08
CA ALA A 84 7.02 6.94 0.54
C ALA A 84 6.33 8.26 0.89
N TYR A 85 5.36 8.70 0.09
CA TYR A 85 4.54 9.88 0.35
C TYR A 85 3.80 9.77 1.69
N HIS A 86 3.08 8.69 1.92
CA HIS A 86 2.32 8.47 3.16
C HIS A 86 3.24 8.29 4.39
N ILE A 87 4.40 7.67 4.23
CA ILE A 87 5.39 7.58 5.33
C ILE A 87 5.85 8.98 5.73
N GLY A 88 6.10 9.85 4.76
CA GLY A 88 6.42 11.26 5.04
C GLY A 88 5.32 11.97 5.82
N GLU A 89 4.07 11.78 5.43
CA GLU A 89 2.91 12.33 6.16
C GLU A 89 2.82 11.79 7.60
N LEU A 90 3.04 10.49 7.80
CA LEU A 90 3.03 9.86 9.13
C LEU A 90 4.13 10.44 10.03
N VAL A 91 5.31 10.73 9.50
CA VAL A 91 6.39 11.38 10.26
C VAL A 91 5.97 12.77 10.71
N VAL A 92 5.31 13.55 9.84
CA VAL A 92 4.81 14.88 10.18
C VAL A 92 3.76 14.79 11.29
N VAL A 93 2.77 13.90 11.15
CA VAL A 93 1.73 13.69 12.17
C VAL A 93 2.35 13.30 13.51
N ARG A 94 3.30 12.39 13.52
CA ARG A 94 3.99 11.97 14.74
C ARG A 94 4.77 13.09 15.40
N ARG A 95 5.39 13.96 14.61
CA ARG A 95 6.07 15.16 15.15
C ARG A 95 5.08 16.12 15.80
N LEU A 96 3.94 16.37 15.18
CA LEU A 96 2.90 17.21 15.72
C LEU A 96 2.33 16.67 17.05
N LEU A 97 2.27 15.36 17.19
CA LEU A 97 1.82 14.66 18.40
C LEU A 97 2.92 14.49 19.46
N GLY A 98 4.15 14.95 19.21
CA GLY A 98 5.28 14.74 20.12
C GLY A 98 5.79 13.29 20.19
N ALA A 99 5.42 12.47 19.22
CA ALA A 99 5.75 11.03 19.17
C ALA A 99 6.89 10.70 18.17
N TRP A 100 7.69 11.70 17.80
CA TRP A 100 8.84 11.51 16.91
C TRP A 100 10.05 12.35 17.39
N PRO A 101 11.29 11.82 17.36
CA PRO A 101 11.61 10.42 17.02
C PRO A 101 11.01 9.46 18.04
N PRO A 102 10.88 8.14 17.68
CA PRO A 102 10.48 7.16 18.68
C PRO A 102 11.44 7.28 19.85
N GLY A 103 10.91 7.42 21.08
CA GLY A 103 11.76 7.42 22.25
C GLY A 103 12.65 6.17 22.24
N ASN A 104 13.90 6.32 22.64
CA ASN A 104 14.74 5.17 22.89
C ASN A 104 13.98 4.27 23.86
N ALA A 105 13.48 3.14 23.39
CA ALA A 105 13.02 2.09 24.27
C ALA A 105 14.23 1.81 25.17
N LYS A 106 14.18 2.34 26.39
CA LYS A 106 15.17 1.95 27.41
C LYS A 106 15.01 0.45 27.54
N ALA A 107 16.04 -0.22 27.10
CA ALA A 107 16.15 -1.65 27.30
C ALA A 107 15.99 -2.00 28.79
#